data_477d33b0171fc1ecc0047198fd1e194b
#
_entry.id   477d33b0171fc1ecc0047198fd1e194b
#
_cell.length_a   1.000
_cell.length_b   1.000
_cell.length_c   1.000
_cell.angle_alpha   90.00
_cell.angle_beta   90.00
_cell.angle_gamma   90.00
#
_symmetry.space_group_name_H-M   'P 1'
#
loop_
_entity.id
_entity.type
_entity.pdbx_description
1 polymer ?
#
loop_
_entity_poly.entity_id
_entity_poly.type
_entity_poly.pdbx_seq_one_letter_code
_entity_poly.pdbx_strand_id
1 'polypeptide(L)'
;MVTIPRLVIAAPASGSGKTTVATGLMAAFTRRGLAVSPHKVGPDYIDPGYHSLATGRAGRNLDAYMCGPELVPPLFAHGARGCDLAIVEGVMGLYDGAGIQAGRDALGQGGGGRRSGQGELASTAHVAKLLQAPVVLVVDASAQSRSVAALVHGFASWDPEVRISGVILNKVGSDRHEMLLRDALDESGVPVMGVLRRAEQVATPSRHLGLVPVAERRGDAVAAVAAMGAQVSDGCDLDALMALARSAPRSPAGSGAWDPVAAVRGAVGGGDGCDTAGPLPGPARNRGSGARTPDGPEGGGTDGSGRGRPVVAVAGGPAFTFSYAEHGELLAAAGAEVVTFDPLRDVALPEGTRGLVIGGGFPEVYAPELSANEPLRKAVADLAAAGAPVAAECAGLLYLSRSLDGLPMCGVLDAEGRMSKRLTLGYREAVAITDSALAAVGTRLRGHEFHRTVLEPGAGSAPAWGMHLPERRMEGFVQQGVHASYLHTHWASAPGIARRFVERAAR
;
A
#
# COMPACT_ATOMS: atom_id res chain seq x y z
N MET A 1 4.38 12.92 -22.33
CA MET A 1 5.38 12.58 -21.30
C MET A 1 5.20 13.56 -20.14
N VAL A 2 4.72 13.10 -19.01
CA VAL A 2 4.49 13.96 -17.85
C VAL A 2 5.74 13.89 -16.96
N THR A 3 6.39 15.03 -16.78
CA THR A 3 7.52 15.16 -15.84
C THR A 3 6.95 15.65 -14.52
N ILE A 4 6.68 14.76 -13.59
CA ILE A 4 6.16 15.12 -12.28
C ILE A 4 7.35 15.33 -11.34
N PRO A 5 7.52 16.53 -10.76
CA PRO A 5 8.45 16.78 -9.68
C PRO A 5 8.20 15.78 -8.54
N ARG A 6 9.26 15.12 -8.03
CA ARG A 6 9.10 14.07 -7.03
C ARG A 6 10.26 13.99 -6.06
N LEU A 7 9.96 13.62 -4.82
CA LEU A 7 10.93 13.38 -3.75
C LEU A 7 10.62 12.06 -3.07
N VAL A 8 11.67 11.34 -2.69
CA VAL A 8 11.59 10.21 -1.76
C VAL A 8 12.10 10.65 -0.40
N ILE A 9 11.30 10.51 0.64
CA ILE A 9 11.65 10.81 2.03
C ILE A 9 12.05 9.50 2.71
N ALA A 10 13.31 9.35 2.98
CA ALA A 10 13.90 8.13 3.55
C ALA A 10 14.54 8.39 4.91
N ALA A 11 14.99 7.35 5.59
CA ALA A 11 15.76 7.48 6.83
C ALA A 11 16.74 6.30 7.01
N PRO A 12 17.73 6.43 7.88
CA PRO A 12 18.64 5.33 8.22
C PRO A 12 17.94 4.14 8.90
N ALA A 13 16.86 4.41 9.66
CA ALA A 13 16.13 3.39 10.42
C ALA A 13 14.68 3.79 10.67
N SER A 14 13.88 2.82 11.14
CA SER A 14 12.54 3.11 11.68
C SER A 14 12.62 4.03 12.89
N GLY A 15 11.57 4.85 13.12
CA GLY A 15 11.52 5.77 14.27
C GLY A 15 12.30 7.09 14.09
N SER A 16 12.99 7.30 12.96
CA SER A 16 13.73 8.56 12.68
C SER A 16 12.81 9.75 12.40
N GLY A 17 11.50 9.53 12.19
CA GLY A 17 10.50 10.59 11.96
C GLY A 17 10.15 10.80 10.49
N LYS A 18 10.34 9.80 9.63
CA LYS A 18 9.94 9.87 8.20
C LYS A 18 8.50 10.32 8.02
N THR A 19 7.57 9.67 8.72
CA THR A 19 6.13 9.94 8.60
C THR A 19 5.80 11.38 8.98
N THR A 20 6.40 11.89 10.08
CA THR A 20 6.24 13.30 10.50
C THR A 20 6.72 14.26 9.40
N VAL A 21 7.90 13.99 8.83
CA VAL A 21 8.50 14.84 7.80
C VAL A 21 7.72 14.73 6.48
N ALA A 22 7.42 13.52 6.02
CA ALA A 22 6.71 13.32 4.75
C ALA A 22 5.30 13.93 4.79
N THR A 23 4.52 13.61 5.83
CA THR A 23 3.18 14.17 6.05
C THR A 23 3.24 15.69 6.22
N GLY A 24 4.23 16.19 6.97
CA GLY A 24 4.46 17.62 7.15
C GLY A 24 4.77 18.34 5.83
N LEU A 25 5.62 17.77 4.98
CA LEU A 25 5.92 18.32 3.65
C LEU A 25 4.67 18.30 2.75
N MET A 26 3.92 17.19 2.74
CA MET A 26 2.65 17.11 2.00
C MET A 26 1.70 18.23 2.43
N ALA A 27 1.49 18.41 3.74
CA ALA A 27 0.63 19.45 4.28
C ALA A 27 1.16 20.87 3.99
N ALA A 28 2.46 21.10 4.10
CA ALA A 28 3.09 22.39 3.85
C ALA A 28 2.96 22.81 2.38
N PHE A 29 3.22 21.90 1.44
CA PHE A 29 3.07 22.18 0.02
C PHE A 29 1.60 22.33 -0.40
N THR A 30 0.70 21.55 0.17
CA THR A 30 -0.75 21.71 -0.05
C THR A 30 -1.23 23.08 0.42
N ARG A 31 -0.75 23.55 1.59
CA ARG A 31 -1.06 24.92 2.07
C ARG A 31 -0.49 26.03 1.16
N ARG A 32 0.58 25.76 0.41
CA ARG A 32 1.09 26.67 -0.63
C ARG A 32 0.26 26.63 -1.92
N GLY A 33 -0.84 25.88 -1.96
CA GLY A 33 -1.75 25.76 -3.11
C GLY A 33 -1.35 24.73 -4.16
N LEU A 34 -0.36 23.88 -3.88
CA LEU A 34 0.08 22.84 -4.81
C LEU A 34 -0.81 21.58 -4.70
N ALA A 35 -1.09 20.97 -5.83
CA ALA A 35 -1.69 19.64 -5.89
C ALA A 35 -0.59 18.59 -5.61
N VAL A 36 -0.60 18.03 -4.40
CA VAL A 36 0.41 17.06 -3.95
C VAL A 36 -0.11 15.64 -4.08
N SER A 37 0.66 14.76 -4.73
CA SER A 37 0.39 13.32 -4.82
C SER A 37 1.10 12.57 -3.69
N PRO A 38 0.35 11.92 -2.80
CA PRO A 38 0.91 11.20 -1.67
C PRO A 38 1.16 9.73 -2.01
N HIS A 39 2.38 9.24 -1.71
CA HIS A 39 2.74 7.84 -1.90
C HIS A 39 3.49 7.29 -0.68
N LYS A 40 3.33 5.99 -0.46
CA LYS A 40 4.04 5.20 0.57
C LYS A 40 4.72 4.01 -0.06
N VAL A 41 5.98 3.75 0.28
CA VAL A 41 6.67 2.52 -0.10
C VAL A 41 6.20 1.37 0.79
N GLY A 42 5.94 0.21 0.18
CA GLY A 42 5.56 -1.00 0.89
C GLY A 42 4.08 -1.07 1.29
N PRO A 43 3.69 -2.12 2.03
CA PRO A 43 2.29 -2.47 2.30
C PRO A 43 1.73 -1.83 3.57
N ASP A 44 2.07 -0.57 3.84
CA ASP A 44 1.56 0.18 4.98
C ASP A 44 0.15 0.71 4.72
N TYR A 45 -0.75 0.59 5.69
CA TYR A 45 -2.14 1.05 5.57
C TYR A 45 -2.46 2.27 6.44
N ILE A 46 -1.58 2.62 7.39
CA ILE A 46 -1.82 3.67 8.37
C ILE A 46 -1.32 5.02 7.87
N ASP A 47 -0.06 5.07 7.44
CA ASP A 47 0.57 6.30 6.96
C ASP A 47 -0.18 6.90 5.74
N PRO A 48 -0.67 6.10 4.75
CA PRO A 48 -1.48 6.63 3.65
C PRO A 48 -2.74 7.37 4.09
N GLY A 49 -3.32 7.04 5.24
CA GLY A 49 -4.44 7.78 5.83
C GLY A 49 -4.05 9.20 6.23
N TYR A 50 -2.90 9.38 6.88
CA TYR A 50 -2.35 10.71 7.21
C TYR A 50 -1.96 11.51 5.98
N HIS A 51 -1.40 10.83 4.98
CA HIS A 51 -1.08 11.43 3.68
C HIS A 51 -2.34 11.95 2.97
N SER A 52 -3.41 11.14 2.98
CA SER A 52 -4.70 11.54 2.40
C SER A 52 -5.27 12.77 3.11
N LEU A 53 -5.16 12.82 4.44
CA LEU A 53 -5.61 13.96 5.23
C LEU A 53 -4.80 15.23 4.93
N ALA A 54 -3.48 15.08 4.72
CA ALA A 54 -2.58 16.20 4.41
C ALA A 54 -2.80 16.80 3.03
N THR A 55 -3.22 15.98 2.06
CA THR A 55 -3.28 16.37 0.65
C THR A 55 -4.68 16.47 0.07
N GLY A 56 -5.69 15.91 0.75
CA GLY A 56 -7.05 15.75 0.20
C GLY A 56 -7.15 14.71 -0.93
N ARG A 57 -6.10 13.91 -1.15
CA ARG A 57 -6.02 12.89 -2.20
C ARG A 57 -5.80 11.50 -1.59
N ALA A 58 -6.21 10.46 -2.29
CA ALA A 58 -5.96 9.08 -1.84
C ALA A 58 -4.46 8.82 -1.69
N GLY A 59 -4.04 8.38 -0.50
CA GLY A 59 -2.71 7.85 -0.26
C GLY A 59 -2.55 6.51 -0.99
N ARG A 60 -1.43 6.32 -1.70
CA ARG A 60 -1.20 5.14 -2.55
C ARG A 60 0.07 4.40 -2.15
N ASN A 61 0.03 3.10 -2.24
CA ASN A 61 1.18 2.26 -1.94
C ASN A 61 1.96 1.92 -3.21
N LEU A 62 3.29 1.99 -3.11
CA LEU A 62 4.22 1.57 -4.14
C LEU A 62 5.01 0.37 -3.61
N ASP A 63 4.53 -0.83 -3.92
CA ASP A 63 5.10 -2.06 -3.40
C ASP A 63 5.67 -2.92 -4.54
N ALA A 64 7.00 -2.91 -4.66
CA ALA A 64 7.70 -3.66 -5.71
C ALA A 64 7.70 -5.18 -5.46
N TYR A 65 7.41 -5.66 -4.24
CA TYR A 65 7.25 -7.09 -3.99
C TYR A 65 5.88 -7.59 -4.43
N MET A 66 4.81 -6.93 -3.98
CA MET A 66 3.43 -7.35 -4.24
C MET A 66 3.00 -7.08 -5.67
N CYS A 67 3.40 -5.93 -6.23
CA CYS A 67 2.99 -5.49 -7.56
C CYS A 67 3.97 -5.89 -8.68
N GLY A 68 5.22 -6.18 -8.34
CA GLY A 68 6.32 -6.26 -9.30
C GLY A 68 6.97 -4.90 -9.54
N PRO A 69 8.30 -4.86 -9.75
CA PRO A 69 9.03 -3.62 -9.98
C PRO A 69 8.54 -2.84 -11.20
N GLU A 70 8.11 -3.55 -12.24
CA GLU A 70 7.62 -2.99 -13.50
C GLU A 70 6.32 -2.20 -13.37
N LEU A 71 5.50 -2.51 -12.34
CA LEU A 71 4.23 -1.84 -12.12
C LEU A 71 4.36 -0.58 -11.23
N VAL A 72 5.47 -0.43 -10.50
CA VAL A 72 5.69 0.71 -9.61
C VAL A 72 5.66 2.06 -10.36
N PRO A 73 6.41 2.26 -11.46
CA PRO A 73 6.35 3.53 -12.19
C PRO A 73 4.97 3.84 -12.82
N PRO A 74 4.25 2.90 -13.43
CA PRO A 74 2.87 3.11 -13.90
C PRO A 74 1.88 3.50 -12.79
N LEU A 75 1.91 2.82 -11.63
CA LEU A 75 1.06 3.15 -10.47
C LEU A 75 1.39 4.53 -9.91
N PHE A 76 2.68 4.86 -9.79
CA PHE A 76 3.11 6.20 -9.43
C PHE A 76 2.56 7.26 -10.38
N ALA A 77 2.71 7.05 -11.70
CA ALA A 77 2.24 7.99 -12.71
C ALA A 77 0.69 8.14 -12.70
N HIS A 78 -0.04 7.07 -12.36
CA HIS A 78 -1.48 7.10 -12.19
C HIS A 78 -1.89 7.98 -11.00
N GLY A 79 -1.31 7.75 -9.81
CA GLY A 79 -1.59 8.53 -8.60
C GLY A 79 -1.21 10.00 -8.74
N ALA A 80 -0.12 10.27 -9.45
CA ALA A 80 0.41 11.62 -9.62
C ALA A 80 -0.24 12.42 -10.78
N ARG A 81 -1.25 11.86 -11.45
CA ARG A 81 -1.94 12.54 -12.56
C ARG A 81 -2.57 13.85 -12.09
N GLY A 82 -2.23 14.95 -12.79
CA GLY A 82 -2.74 16.29 -12.47
C GLY A 82 -2.19 16.88 -11.17
N CYS A 83 -1.05 16.40 -10.68
CA CYS A 83 -0.36 16.94 -9.53
C CYS A 83 0.86 17.78 -9.93
N ASP A 84 1.21 18.74 -9.06
CA ASP A 84 2.38 19.61 -9.21
C ASP A 84 3.64 19.00 -8.59
N LEU A 85 3.46 18.14 -7.60
CA LEU A 85 4.52 17.50 -6.81
C LEU A 85 4.05 16.11 -6.33
N ALA A 86 4.95 15.14 -6.33
CA ALA A 86 4.75 13.87 -5.66
C ALA A 86 5.74 13.68 -4.52
N ILE A 87 5.25 13.25 -3.36
CA ILE A 87 6.07 12.90 -2.20
C ILE A 87 5.87 11.42 -1.90
N VAL A 88 6.98 10.68 -1.86
CA VAL A 88 7.00 9.25 -1.59
C VAL A 88 7.64 9.03 -0.23
N GLU A 89 6.87 8.61 0.76
CA GLU A 89 7.41 8.21 2.05
C GLU A 89 7.99 6.80 1.98
N GLY A 90 9.23 6.65 2.42
CA GLY A 90 9.93 5.37 2.51
C GLY A 90 9.44 4.48 3.66
N VAL A 91 9.80 3.21 3.60
CA VAL A 91 9.54 2.19 4.63
C VAL A 91 10.84 1.82 5.34
N MET A 92 10.78 1.51 6.64
CA MET A 92 11.95 1.07 7.44
C MET A 92 13.20 1.94 7.24
N GLY A 93 14.39 1.37 7.16
CA GLY A 93 15.61 2.04 6.70
C GLY A 93 15.68 2.08 5.17
N LEU A 94 16.45 3.03 4.63
CA LEU A 94 16.56 3.28 3.18
C LEU A 94 16.84 2.00 2.37
N TYR A 95 17.72 1.15 2.88
CA TYR A 95 18.17 -0.08 2.20
C TYR A 95 17.49 -1.36 2.71
N ASP A 96 16.54 -1.23 3.66
CA ASP A 96 15.83 -2.38 4.21
C ASP A 96 14.71 -2.81 3.26
N GLY A 97 14.82 -4.00 2.69
CA GLY A 97 13.87 -4.57 1.73
C GLY A 97 13.15 -5.81 2.25
N ALA A 98 12.56 -6.57 1.35
CA ALA A 98 11.75 -7.77 1.62
C ALA A 98 12.51 -8.95 2.26
N GLY A 99 13.81 -8.81 2.47
CA GLY A 99 14.69 -9.83 3.03
C GLY A 99 15.22 -10.82 1.99
N ILE A 100 16.34 -11.47 2.33
CA ILE A 100 17.10 -12.33 1.40
C ILE A 100 16.26 -13.53 0.91
N GLN A 101 15.42 -14.11 1.78
CA GLN A 101 14.61 -15.27 1.42
C GLN A 101 13.51 -14.91 0.44
N ALA A 102 12.75 -13.88 0.73
CA ALA A 102 11.70 -13.37 -0.16
C ALA A 102 12.28 -12.89 -1.52
N GLY A 103 13.47 -12.27 -1.48
CA GLY A 103 14.17 -11.84 -2.69
C GLY A 103 14.65 -13.00 -3.57
N ARG A 104 15.08 -14.12 -2.97
CA ARG A 104 15.50 -15.32 -3.73
C ARG A 104 14.33 -15.99 -4.44
N ASP A 105 13.20 -16.11 -3.75
CA ASP A 105 12.00 -16.76 -4.29
C ASP A 105 11.37 -15.91 -5.40
N ALA A 106 11.40 -14.58 -5.23
CA ALA A 106 10.85 -13.64 -6.21
C ALA A 106 11.66 -13.53 -7.52
N LEU A 107 12.98 -13.73 -7.46
CA LEU A 107 13.90 -13.55 -8.61
C LEU A 107 14.27 -14.88 -9.33
N GLY A 108 13.69 -16.00 -8.91
CA GLY A 108 13.96 -17.33 -9.47
C GLY A 108 15.29 -17.92 -9.00
N GLN A 109 15.31 -19.23 -8.74
CA GLN A 109 16.52 -19.99 -8.37
C GLN A 109 17.43 -20.17 -9.59
N GLY A 110 18.39 -19.29 -9.75
CA GLY A 110 19.40 -19.37 -10.81
C GLY A 110 20.76 -18.90 -10.35
N GLY A 111 21.58 -19.82 -9.87
CA GLY A 111 23.02 -19.64 -9.71
C GLY A 111 23.49 -19.21 -8.32
N GLY A 112 24.38 -20.04 -7.73
CA GLY A 112 24.96 -19.91 -6.38
C GLY A 112 25.97 -18.79 -6.15
N GLY A 113 25.73 -17.58 -6.70
CA GLY A 113 26.47 -16.36 -6.39
C GLY A 113 25.59 -15.36 -5.66
N ARG A 114 26.14 -14.68 -4.65
CA ARG A 114 25.49 -13.48 -4.07
C ARG A 114 25.29 -12.46 -5.20
N ARG A 115 24.11 -12.41 -5.79
CA ARG A 115 23.78 -11.31 -6.71
C ARG A 115 23.55 -10.07 -5.85
N SER A 116 24.30 -9.01 -6.13
CA SER A 116 24.00 -7.65 -5.69
C SER A 116 22.51 -7.40 -5.97
N GLY A 117 21.72 -7.00 -4.94
CA GLY A 117 20.29 -6.68 -5.08
C GLY A 117 19.29 -7.65 -4.47
N GLN A 118 19.68 -8.86 -4.00
CA GLN A 118 18.73 -9.82 -3.42
C GLN A 118 18.07 -9.37 -2.08
N GLY A 119 18.71 -8.44 -1.34
CA GLY A 119 18.15 -7.87 -0.10
C GLY A 119 17.44 -6.54 -0.33
N GLU A 120 17.50 -5.99 -1.53
CA GLU A 120 17.04 -4.65 -1.86
C GLU A 120 15.57 -4.61 -2.35
N LEU A 121 15.04 -5.74 -2.82
CA LEU A 121 13.67 -5.80 -3.37
C LEU A 121 12.66 -5.18 -2.40
N ALA A 122 11.85 -4.24 -2.92
CA ALA A 122 10.85 -3.48 -2.18
C ALA A 122 11.40 -2.56 -1.08
N SER A 123 12.72 -2.31 -1.03
CA SER A 123 13.28 -1.26 -0.18
C SER A 123 12.91 0.13 -0.69
N THR A 124 13.07 1.13 0.16
CA THR A 124 12.94 2.55 -0.24
C THR A 124 13.95 2.91 -1.35
N ALA A 125 15.18 2.40 -1.26
CA ALA A 125 16.22 2.58 -2.28
C ALA A 125 15.79 2.00 -3.63
N HIS A 126 15.22 0.79 -3.65
CA HIS A 126 14.72 0.17 -4.86
C HIS A 126 13.65 1.02 -5.55
N VAL A 127 12.65 1.49 -4.78
CA VAL A 127 11.59 2.36 -5.32
C VAL A 127 12.15 3.70 -5.80
N ALA A 128 13.11 4.29 -5.07
CA ALA A 128 13.78 5.52 -5.49
C ALA A 128 14.50 5.37 -6.84
N LYS A 129 15.17 4.23 -7.07
CA LYS A 129 15.81 3.90 -8.35
C LYS A 129 14.80 3.68 -9.47
N LEU A 130 13.72 2.90 -9.22
CA LEU A 130 12.65 2.69 -10.20
C LEU A 130 12.00 4.00 -10.65
N LEU A 131 11.83 4.94 -9.71
CA LEU A 131 11.25 6.25 -9.98
C LEU A 131 12.31 7.27 -10.42
N GLN A 132 13.60 6.97 -10.37
CA GLN A 132 14.69 7.92 -10.59
C GLN A 132 14.49 9.20 -9.75
N ALA A 133 14.07 9.06 -8.52
CA ALA A 133 13.72 10.16 -7.63
C ALA A 133 14.90 10.55 -6.73
N PRO A 134 15.15 11.85 -6.53
CA PRO A 134 16.09 12.29 -5.50
C PRO A 134 15.57 11.91 -4.11
N VAL A 135 16.48 11.49 -3.24
CA VAL A 135 16.20 11.06 -1.87
C VAL A 135 16.60 12.17 -0.90
N VAL A 136 15.69 12.51 0.01
CA VAL A 136 15.96 13.33 1.18
C VAL A 136 16.01 12.43 2.40
N LEU A 137 17.15 12.41 3.08
CA LEU A 137 17.39 11.54 4.22
C LEU A 137 17.01 12.25 5.53
N VAL A 138 16.04 11.72 6.25
CA VAL A 138 15.63 12.20 7.59
C VAL A 138 16.47 11.50 8.63
N VAL A 139 17.28 12.27 9.35
CA VAL A 139 18.19 11.77 10.38
C VAL A 139 17.71 12.18 11.77
N ASP A 140 17.50 11.21 12.65
CA ASP A 140 17.28 11.49 14.07
C ASP A 140 18.59 12.01 14.68
N ALA A 141 18.63 13.29 14.95
CA ALA A 141 19.81 13.98 15.50
C ALA A 141 19.84 14.00 17.03
N SER A 142 18.86 13.44 17.72
CA SER A 142 18.69 13.57 19.19
C SER A 142 19.92 13.13 20.00
N ALA A 143 20.70 12.19 19.48
CA ALA A 143 21.92 11.67 20.10
C ALA A 143 23.15 11.78 19.16
N GLN A 144 23.11 12.67 18.17
CA GLN A 144 24.18 12.86 17.20
C GLN A 144 24.95 14.17 17.45
N SER A 145 26.21 14.18 17.03
CA SER A 145 27.08 15.35 16.90
C SER A 145 27.82 15.18 15.57
N ARG A 146 29.14 15.34 15.54
CA ARG A 146 29.95 15.17 14.31
C ARG A 146 29.81 13.80 13.63
N SER A 147 29.42 12.75 14.36
CA SER A 147 29.17 11.40 13.80
C SER A 147 28.02 11.38 12.77
N VAL A 148 27.16 12.41 12.73
CA VAL A 148 26.11 12.54 11.71
C VAL A 148 26.71 12.59 10.28
N ALA A 149 27.89 13.21 10.12
CA ALA A 149 28.57 13.26 8.83
C ALA A 149 29.01 11.87 8.34
N ALA A 150 29.56 11.05 9.23
CA ALA A 150 29.93 9.67 8.92
C ALA A 150 28.70 8.81 8.55
N LEU A 151 27.58 8.99 9.28
CA LEU A 151 26.31 8.32 8.98
C LEU A 151 25.81 8.71 7.58
N VAL A 152 25.69 9.99 7.31
CA VAL A 152 25.17 10.48 6.01
C VAL A 152 26.10 10.09 4.87
N HIS A 153 27.42 10.22 5.05
CA HIS A 153 28.40 9.78 4.05
C HIS A 153 28.27 8.28 3.75
N GLY A 154 28.13 7.44 4.79
CA GLY A 154 27.94 6.00 4.62
C GLY A 154 26.71 5.67 3.79
N PHE A 155 25.57 6.33 4.04
CA PHE A 155 24.37 6.14 3.26
C PHE A 155 24.50 6.67 1.82
N ALA A 156 25.15 7.81 1.62
CA ALA A 156 25.33 8.43 0.31
C ALA A 156 26.31 7.66 -0.60
N SER A 157 27.30 7.00 -0.01
CA SER A 157 28.32 6.24 -0.75
C SER A 157 28.02 4.75 -0.92
N TRP A 158 27.01 4.22 -0.20
CA TRP A 158 26.69 2.79 -0.20
C TRP A 158 26.22 2.28 -1.56
N ASP A 159 25.34 3.03 -2.23
CA ASP A 159 24.82 2.70 -3.55
C ASP A 159 24.79 3.97 -4.42
N PRO A 160 25.67 4.08 -5.43
CA PRO A 160 25.78 5.27 -6.29
C PRO A 160 24.55 5.49 -7.18
N GLU A 161 23.68 4.49 -7.36
CA GLU A 161 22.42 4.65 -8.11
C GLU A 161 21.34 5.31 -7.27
N VAL A 162 21.48 5.35 -5.94
CA VAL A 162 20.58 6.04 -5.01
C VAL A 162 21.07 7.46 -4.77
N ARG A 163 20.38 8.43 -5.37
CA ARG A 163 20.77 9.84 -5.30
C ARG A 163 20.30 10.49 -4.00
N ILE A 164 21.09 10.40 -2.92
CA ILE A 164 20.86 11.17 -1.70
C ILE A 164 21.26 12.61 -1.96
N SER A 165 20.28 13.50 -1.99
CA SER A 165 20.46 14.88 -2.47
C SER A 165 20.14 15.93 -1.41
N GLY A 166 19.82 15.52 -0.20
CA GLY A 166 19.58 16.41 0.93
C GLY A 166 19.34 15.66 2.23
N VAL A 167 19.53 16.36 3.34
CA VAL A 167 19.28 15.86 4.71
C VAL A 167 18.28 16.77 5.40
N ILE A 168 17.36 16.19 6.15
CA ILE A 168 16.55 16.88 7.15
C ILE A 168 16.96 16.33 8.52
N LEU A 169 17.48 17.21 9.38
CA LEU A 169 17.84 16.90 10.73
C LEU A 169 16.62 16.99 11.65
N ASN A 170 16.21 15.86 12.22
CA ASN A 170 15.04 15.79 13.09
C ASN A 170 15.44 15.70 14.56
N LYS A 171 14.58 16.18 15.45
CA LYS A 171 14.74 16.17 16.91
C LYS A 171 15.98 16.92 17.41
N VAL A 172 16.36 18.00 16.76
CA VAL A 172 17.49 18.85 17.18
C VAL A 172 17.16 19.59 18.47
N GLY A 173 18.10 19.60 19.42
CA GLY A 173 17.85 20.07 20.78
C GLY A 173 18.00 21.58 20.99
N SER A 174 18.93 22.26 20.28
CA SER A 174 19.24 23.68 20.48
C SER A 174 19.95 24.28 19.26
N ASP A 175 20.10 25.62 19.23
CA ASP A 175 20.81 26.33 18.16
C ASP A 175 22.29 25.93 18.11
N ARG A 176 22.92 25.78 19.27
CA ARG A 176 24.30 25.27 19.35
C ARG A 176 24.42 23.87 18.76
N HIS A 177 23.45 23.00 19.03
CA HIS A 177 23.41 21.65 18.48
C HIS A 177 23.27 21.70 16.96
N GLU A 178 22.38 22.54 16.45
CA GLU A 178 22.22 22.75 15.01
C GLU A 178 23.52 23.19 14.33
N MET A 179 24.23 24.21 14.88
CA MET A 179 25.51 24.66 14.35
C MET A 179 26.50 23.51 14.22
N LEU A 180 26.66 22.71 15.28
CA LEU A 180 27.59 21.57 15.28
C LEU A 180 27.25 20.51 14.24
N LEU A 181 25.95 20.27 13.99
CA LEU A 181 25.49 19.31 12.99
C LEU A 181 25.70 19.84 11.58
N ARG A 182 25.43 21.12 11.32
CA ARG A 182 25.64 21.76 10.01
C ARG A 182 27.12 21.80 9.64
N ASP A 183 27.99 22.25 10.57
CA ASP A 183 29.43 22.26 10.38
C ASP A 183 29.98 20.86 10.03
N ALA A 184 29.46 19.82 10.68
CA ALA A 184 29.87 18.46 10.37
C ALA A 184 29.39 18.01 9.01
N LEU A 185 28.17 18.35 8.59
CA LEU A 185 27.58 17.94 7.33
C LEU A 185 28.12 18.69 6.11
N ASP A 186 28.64 19.91 6.29
CA ASP A 186 29.31 20.65 5.22
C ASP A 186 30.49 19.86 4.64
N GLU A 187 31.18 19.07 5.49
CA GLU A 187 32.25 18.15 5.07
C GLU A 187 31.73 16.97 4.21
N SER A 188 30.45 16.59 4.33
CA SER A 188 29.86 15.46 3.61
C SER A 188 29.43 15.78 2.17
N GLY A 189 29.32 17.05 1.83
CA GLY A 189 28.82 17.52 0.52
C GLY A 189 27.31 17.30 0.30
N VAL A 190 26.57 16.81 1.31
CA VAL A 190 25.11 16.64 1.23
C VAL A 190 24.42 17.81 1.93
N PRO A 191 23.63 18.65 1.21
CA PRO A 191 23.05 19.86 1.79
C PRO A 191 21.99 19.56 2.85
N VAL A 192 21.95 20.39 3.91
CA VAL A 192 20.91 20.36 4.94
C VAL A 192 19.71 21.16 4.45
N MET A 193 18.63 20.47 4.09
CA MET A 193 17.38 21.02 3.58
C MET A 193 16.40 21.45 4.67
N GLY A 194 16.67 21.09 5.91
CA GLY A 194 15.83 21.47 7.03
C GLY A 194 16.35 20.98 8.38
N VAL A 195 15.89 21.67 9.44
CA VAL A 195 16.17 21.33 10.82
C VAL A 195 14.88 21.42 11.63
N LEU A 196 14.45 20.30 12.17
CA LEU A 196 13.25 20.21 12.98
C LEU A 196 13.63 20.08 14.44
N ARG A 197 13.12 20.99 15.25
CA ARG A 197 13.33 20.96 16.71
C ARG A 197 12.51 19.84 17.36
N ARG A 198 12.99 19.37 18.50
CA ARG A 198 12.21 18.47 19.35
C ARG A 198 10.93 19.18 19.79
N ALA A 199 9.77 18.66 19.43
CA ALA A 199 8.47 19.23 19.78
C ALA A 199 7.58 18.13 20.37
N GLU A 200 7.15 18.32 21.64
CA GLU A 200 6.21 17.40 22.31
C GLU A 200 4.82 17.41 21.65
N GLN A 201 4.46 18.53 21.03
CA GLN A 201 3.15 18.74 20.39
C GLN A 201 2.95 17.96 19.07
N VAL A 202 4.01 17.39 18.52
CA VAL A 202 4.00 16.58 17.28
C VAL A 202 3.98 15.07 17.60
N ALA A 203 3.82 14.71 18.90
CA ALA A 203 3.65 13.32 19.31
C ALA A 203 2.32 12.80 18.77
N THR A 204 2.36 12.06 17.67
CA THR A 204 1.21 11.35 17.13
C THR A 204 0.85 10.17 18.03
N PRO A 205 -0.44 9.94 18.32
CA PRO A 205 -0.85 8.75 19.03
C PRO A 205 -0.33 7.51 18.32
N SER A 206 0.41 6.68 19.01
CA SER A 206 0.98 5.45 18.45
C SER A 206 0.53 4.22 19.23
N ARG A 207 0.36 3.11 18.54
CA ARG A 207 0.10 1.78 19.07
C ARG A 207 1.28 0.84 18.79
N HIS A 208 1.15 -0.41 19.19
CA HIS A 208 2.16 -1.45 18.99
C HIS A 208 2.57 -1.70 17.53
N LEU A 209 1.77 -1.24 16.56
CA LEU A 209 1.96 -1.43 15.12
C LEU A 209 2.15 -0.12 14.34
N GLY A 210 2.36 1.01 15.01
CA GLY A 210 2.54 2.31 14.37
C GLY A 210 1.58 3.38 14.88
N LEU A 211 1.22 4.35 14.03
CA LEU A 211 0.27 5.41 14.34
C LEU A 211 -1.14 4.85 14.50
N VAL A 212 -2.00 5.55 15.26
CA VAL A 212 -3.43 5.24 15.30
C VAL A 212 -4.06 5.66 13.98
N PRO A 213 -4.86 4.80 13.31
CA PRO A 213 -5.52 5.15 12.05
C PRO A 213 -6.34 6.44 12.14
N VAL A 214 -6.31 7.23 11.08
CA VAL A 214 -7.01 8.53 11.00
C VAL A 214 -8.50 8.40 11.28
N ALA A 215 -9.15 7.35 10.80
CA ALA A 215 -10.59 7.13 10.98
C ALA A 215 -10.99 6.92 12.45
N GLU A 216 -10.07 6.45 13.31
CA GLU A 216 -10.34 6.23 14.73
C GLU A 216 -10.37 7.54 15.55
N ARG A 217 -9.50 8.49 15.23
CA ARG A 217 -9.34 9.77 15.92
C ARG A 217 -9.15 10.92 14.96
N ARG A 218 -10.13 11.16 14.11
CA ARG A 218 -10.02 12.13 13.02
C ARG A 218 -9.66 13.54 13.51
N GLY A 219 -10.22 13.99 14.62
CA GLY A 219 -9.90 15.31 15.19
C GLY A 219 -8.42 15.43 15.57
N ASP A 220 -7.91 14.43 16.30
CA ASP A 220 -6.51 14.38 16.73
C ASP A 220 -5.56 14.28 15.53
N ALA A 221 -5.94 13.49 14.51
CA ALA A 221 -5.16 13.34 13.29
C ALA A 221 -5.09 14.64 12.47
N VAL A 222 -6.20 15.40 12.38
CA VAL A 222 -6.24 16.72 11.73
C VAL A 222 -5.28 17.69 12.44
N ALA A 223 -5.36 17.74 13.78
CA ALA A 223 -4.49 18.60 14.59
C ALA A 223 -3.00 18.19 14.43
N ALA A 224 -2.70 16.89 14.43
CA ALA A 224 -1.35 16.36 14.25
C ALA A 224 -0.80 16.71 12.86
N VAL A 225 -1.57 16.54 11.79
CA VAL A 225 -1.16 16.89 10.41
C VAL A 225 -0.91 18.41 10.30
N ALA A 226 -1.76 19.23 10.91
CA ALA A 226 -1.56 20.68 10.94
C ALA A 226 -0.27 21.07 11.65
N ALA A 227 0.02 20.44 12.80
CA ALA A 227 1.24 20.67 13.58
C ALA A 227 2.51 20.22 12.83
N MET A 228 2.48 19.02 12.20
CA MET A 228 3.58 18.54 11.36
C MET A 228 3.85 19.51 10.20
N GLY A 229 2.80 19.96 9.52
CA GLY A 229 2.90 20.89 8.43
C GLY A 229 3.43 22.26 8.85
N ALA A 230 3.09 22.76 10.05
CA ALA A 230 3.64 23.99 10.61
C ALA A 230 5.14 23.81 10.91
N GLN A 231 5.49 22.76 11.65
CA GLN A 231 6.90 22.48 11.99
C GLN A 231 7.80 22.37 10.77
N VAL A 232 7.32 21.68 9.72
CA VAL A 232 8.07 21.54 8.45
C VAL A 232 8.17 22.88 7.71
N SER A 233 7.10 23.70 7.70
CA SER A 233 7.14 25.02 7.07
C SER A 233 8.14 25.96 7.72
N ASP A 234 8.27 25.89 9.03
CA ASP A 234 9.17 26.75 9.83
C ASP A 234 10.62 26.25 9.79
N GLY A 235 10.82 24.93 9.70
CA GLY A 235 12.15 24.31 9.84
C GLY A 235 12.80 23.86 8.55
N CYS A 236 12.10 23.87 7.39
CA CYS A 236 12.63 23.37 6.12
C CYS A 236 12.64 24.43 5.03
N ASP A 237 13.65 24.41 4.17
CA ASP A 237 13.69 25.19 2.94
C ASP A 237 12.81 24.51 1.87
N LEU A 238 11.52 24.89 1.85
CA LEU A 238 10.55 24.32 0.92
C LEU A 238 10.87 24.68 -0.55
N ASP A 239 11.54 25.79 -0.81
CA ASP A 239 11.88 26.21 -2.17
C ASP A 239 13.05 25.40 -2.71
N ALA A 240 14.06 25.13 -1.88
CA ALA A 240 15.15 24.22 -2.20
C ALA A 240 14.64 22.77 -2.39
N LEU A 241 13.73 22.31 -1.55
CA LEU A 241 13.08 21.00 -1.70
C LEU A 241 12.27 20.90 -3.00
N MET A 242 11.54 21.95 -3.38
CA MET A 242 10.84 22.00 -4.66
C MET A 242 11.80 22.00 -5.84
N ALA A 243 12.89 22.78 -5.76
CA ALA A 243 13.93 22.78 -6.79
C ALA A 243 14.56 21.40 -6.95
N LEU A 244 14.81 20.71 -5.82
CA LEU A 244 15.29 19.34 -5.80
C LEU A 244 14.28 18.37 -6.44
N ALA A 245 13.00 18.47 -6.12
CA ALA A 245 11.95 17.65 -6.74
C ALA A 245 11.90 17.81 -8.26
N ARG A 246 12.07 19.03 -8.74
CA ARG A 246 12.12 19.37 -10.19
C ARG A 246 13.38 18.85 -10.88
N SER A 247 14.45 18.53 -10.14
CA SER A 247 15.67 17.95 -10.68
C SER A 247 15.53 16.46 -11.04
N ALA A 248 14.40 15.83 -10.64
CA ALA A 248 14.11 14.46 -11.03
C ALA A 248 14.01 14.35 -12.56
N PRO A 249 14.70 13.39 -13.19
CA PRO A 249 14.69 13.24 -14.63
C PRO A 249 13.30 12.89 -15.14
N ARG A 250 13.04 13.08 -16.43
CA ARG A 250 11.80 12.64 -17.05
C ARG A 250 11.67 11.13 -16.88
N SER A 251 10.47 10.66 -16.54
CA SER A 251 10.23 9.21 -16.47
C SER A 251 10.67 8.52 -17.75
N PRO A 252 11.25 7.30 -17.66
CA PRO A 252 11.70 6.57 -18.84
C PRO A 252 10.60 6.51 -19.89
N ALA A 253 10.97 6.72 -21.15
CA ALA A 253 10.05 6.60 -22.27
C ALA A 253 9.52 5.16 -22.32
N GLY A 254 8.21 4.98 -22.14
CA GLY A 254 7.54 3.67 -22.23
C GLY A 254 6.61 3.31 -21.06
N SER A 255 6.78 3.87 -19.89
CA SER A 255 5.83 3.64 -18.79
C SER A 255 4.67 4.64 -18.86
N GLY A 256 3.59 4.27 -19.59
CA GLY A 256 2.30 4.95 -19.47
C GLY A 256 1.80 4.91 -18.02
N ALA A 257 0.92 5.83 -17.63
CA ALA A 257 0.24 5.72 -16.36
C ALA A 257 -0.62 4.45 -16.35
N TRP A 258 -0.62 3.74 -15.23
CA TRP A 258 -1.53 2.63 -15.03
C TRP A 258 -2.98 3.08 -15.24
N ASP A 259 -3.76 2.23 -15.91
CA ASP A 259 -5.18 2.48 -16.21
C ASP A 259 -5.99 1.27 -15.76
N PRO A 260 -6.88 1.41 -14.77
CA PRO A 260 -7.66 0.31 -14.25
C PRO A 260 -8.56 -0.33 -15.32
N VAL A 261 -9.08 0.45 -16.27
CA VAL A 261 -9.93 -0.08 -17.36
C VAL A 261 -9.12 -0.93 -18.32
N ALA A 262 -7.94 -0.45 -18.71
CA ALA A 262 -7.03 -1.21 -19.56
C ALA A 262 -6.52 -2.47 -18.84
N ALA A 263 -6.22 -2.38 -17.54
CA ALA A 263 -5.78 -3.51 -16.73
C ALA A 263 -6.84 -4.62 -16.64
N VAL A 264 -8.09 -4.27 -16.36
CA VAL A 264 -9.21 -5.23 -16.33
C VAL A 264 -9.47 -5.86 -17.70
N ARG A 265 -9.41 -5.07 -18.78
CA ARG A 265 -9.58 -5.58 -20.16
C ARG A 265 -8.42 -6.49 -20.59
N GLY A 266 -7.19 -6.13 -20.27
CA GLY A 266 -6.00 -6.92 -20.59
C GLY A 266 -6.00 -8.31 -19.93
N ALA A 267 -6.64 -8.44 -18.77
CA ALA A 267 -6.83 -9.72 -18.09
C ALA A 267 -7.75 -10.71 -18.84
N VAL A 268 -8.43 -10.31 -19.91
CA VAL A 268 -9.31 -11.17 -20.74
C VAL A 268 -8.50 -12.01 -21.74
N GLY A 269 -7.32 -11.55 -22.17
CA GLY A 269 -6.53 -12.18 -23.25
C GLY A 269 -5.46 -13.18 -22.79
N GLY A 270 -5.12 -13.18 -21.52
CA GLY A 270 -4.20 -14.16 -20.90
C GLY A 270 -5.04 -15.23 -20.21
N GLY A 271 -4.98 -16.48 -20.65
CA GLY A 271 -5.61 -17.59 -19.92
C GLY A 271 -5.22 -17.51 -18.43
N ASP A 272 -6.08 -18.00 -17.55
CA ASP A 272 -6.11 -17.88 -16.08
C ASP A 272 -4.79 -18.16 -15.29
N GLY A 273 -3.63 -18.03 -15.94
CA GLY A 273 -2.29 -18.16 -15.37
C GLY A 273 -1.55 -16.82 -15.45
N CYS A 274 -1.78 -15.91 -14.51
CA CYS A 274 -0.89 -14.79 -14.28
C CYS A 274 0.35 -15.30 -13.53
N ASP A 275 1.34 -15.78 -14.26
CA ASP A 275 2.69 -15.99 -13.75
C ASP A 275 3.36 -14.63 -13.50
N THR A 276 3.09 -14.02 -12.34
CA THR A 276 3.88 -12.88 -11.86
C THR A 276 5.30 -13.29 -11.42
N ALA A 277 5.66 -14.54 -11.64
CA ALA A 277 6.99 -15.13 -11.38
C ALA A 277 7.69 -15.57 -12.66
N GLY A 278 7.52 -14.86 -13.80
CA GLY A 278 8.26 -15.12 -15.02
C GLY A 278 9.73 -14.69 -14.92
N PRO A 279 10.68 -15.39 -15.59
CA PRO A 279 12.07 -14.98 -15.66
C PRO A 279 12.19 -13.64 -16.40
N LEU A 280 13.12 -12.80 -15.93
CA LEU A 280 13.45 -11.52 -16.57
C LEU A 280 13.79 -11.71 -18.05
N PRO A 281 13.27 -10.88 -18.97
CA PRO A 281 13.60 -10.94 -20.38
C PRO A 281 15.10 -10.63 -20.58
N GLY A 282 15.79 -11.56 -21.26
CA GLY A 282 17.12 -11.31 -21.81
C GLY A 282 17.06 -10.23 -22.91
N PRO A 283 18.20 -9.65 -23.32
CA PRO A 283 18.24 -8.50 -24.23
C PRO A 283 17.57 -8.82 -25.56
N ALA A 284 16.64 -7.96 -25.96
CA ALA A 284 15.82 -8.06 -27.16
C ALA A 284 16.69 -8.14 -28.42
N ARG A 285 16.55 -9.21 -29.18
CA ARG A 285 17.00 -9.26 -30.59
C ARG A 285 16.00 -8.55 -31.47
N ASN A 286 16.48 -7.49 -32.09
CA ASN A 286 15.79 -6.65 -33.06
C ASN A 286 15.25 -7.50 -34.23
N ARG A 287 13.93 -7.52 -34.46
CA ARG A 287 13.32 -7.98 -35.72
C ARG A 287 12.36 -6.93 -36.25
N GLY A 288 12.57 -6.62 -37.51
CA GLY A 288 12.11 -5.49 -38.26
C GLY A 288 10.60 -5.27 -38.37
N SER A 289 10.31 -4.05 -38.70
CA SER A 289 9.07 -3.37 -38.93
C SER A 289 8.23 -3.94 -40.07
N GLY A 290 6.94 -4.17 -39.81
CA GLY A 290 5.90 -4.26 -40.82
C GLY A 290 4.75 -3.33 -40.42
N ALA A 291 4.69 -2.18 -41.07
CA ALA A 291 3.65 -1.19 -40.86
C ALA A 291 2.31 -1.68 -41.44
N ARG A 292 1.23 -1.60 -40.68
CA ARG A 292 -0.14 -1.52 -41.18
C ARG A 292 -0.86 -0.35 -40.51
N THR A 293 -1.46 0.48 -41.35
CA THR A 293 -2.27 1.66 -41.05
C THR A 293 -3.59 1.23 -40.37
N PRO A 294 -4.12 2.01 -39.41
CA PRO A 294 -5.46 1.80 -38.88
C PRO A 294 -6.51 2.61 -39.66
N ASP A 295 -7.55 1.95 -40.08
CA ASP A 295 -8.79 2.57 -40.50
C ASP A 295 -9.65 3.00 -39.30
N GLY A 296 -10.49 4.01 -39.57
CA GLY A 296 -11.14 4.91 -38.65
C GLY A 296 -12.21 4.33 -37.68
N PRO A 297 -12.89 5.22 -36.92
CA PRO A 297 -13.70 4.84 -35.78
C PRO A 297 -15.14 4.48 -36.19
N GLU A 298 -15.59 3.30 -35.81
CA GLU A 298 -17.00 2.97 -35.84
C GLU A 298 -17.55 2.60 -34.47
N GLY A 299 -18.61 3.32 -34.11
CA GLY A 299 -19.82 2.78 -33.52
C GLY A 299 -19.76 2.41 -32.02
N GLY A 300 -20.26 3.30 -31.16
CA GLY A 300 -20.74 2.96 -29.85
C GLY A 300 -21.77 1.85 -29.88
N GLY A 301 -21.39 0.64 -29.45
CA GLY A 301 -22.29 -0.43 -29.15
C GLY A 301 -22.82 -0.28 -27.71
N THR A 302 -24.06 0.15 -27.55
CA THR A 302 -24.83 -0.04 -26.33
C THR A 302 -25.12 -1.52 -26.19
N ASP A 303 -24.46 -2.16 -25.21
CA ASP A 303 -24.74 -3.55 -24.87
C ASP A 303 -26.12 -3.61 -24.18
N GLY A 304 -27.04 -4.22 -24.87
CA GLY A 304 -28.45 -4.31 -24.50
C GLY A 304 -28.72 -5.46 -23.53
N SER A 305 -28.17 -5.38 -22.30
CA SER A 305 -28.67 -6.14 -21.16
C SER A 305 -29.18 -5.17 -20.10
N GLY A 306 -30.49 -5.07 -19.96
CA GLY A 306 -31.16 -4.19 -18.97
C GLY A 306 -30.99 -4.58 -17.52
N ARG A 307 -29.80 -5.11 -17.16
CA ARG A 307 -29.38 -5.31 -15.76
C ARG A 307 -28.45 -4.16 -15.37
N GLY A 308 -28.87 -3.36 -14.39
CA GLY A 308 -28.06 -2.31 -13.80
C GLY A 308 -26.70 -2.86 -13.31
N ARG A 309 -25.70 -1.98 -13.15
CA ARG A 309 -24.39 -2.33 -12.61
C ARG A 309 -24.58 -3.00 -11.23
N PRO A 310 -23.90 -4.14 -10.94
CA PRO A 310 -24.01 -4.76 -9.63
C PRO A 310 -23.42 -3.84 -8.55
N VAL A 311 -24.17 -3.63 -7.45
CA VAL A 311 -23.66 -2.90 -6.29
C VAL A 311 -22.70 -3.79 -5.53
N VAL A 312 -21.46 -3.32 -5.36
CA VAL A 312 -20.45 -3.94 -4.52
C VAL A 312 -20.24 -3.04 -3.30
N ALA A 313 -20.67 -3.54 -2.13
CA ALA A 313 -20.45 -2.85 -0.87
C ALA A 313 -19.00 -3.06 -0.38
N VAL A 314 -18.36 -1.99 0.06
CA VAL A 314 -16.99 -2.02 0.57
C VAL A 314 -17.02 -1.51 2.02
N ALA A 315 -16.62 -2.35 2.96
CA ALA A 315 -16.52 -1.96 4.36
C ALA A 315 -15.42 -0.91 4.56
N GLY A 316 -15.75 0.11 5.30
CA GLY A 316 -14.88 1.22 5.68
C GLY A 316 -15.04 1.59 7.15
N GLY A 317 -14.82 2.86 7.47
CA GLY A 317 -14.89 3.36 8.84
C GLY A 317 -13.69 2.96 9.70
N PRO A 318 -13.73 3.22 11.02
CA PRO A 318 -12.58 3.02 11.90
C PRO A 318 -12.11 1.56 12.03
N ALA A 319 -13.04 0.59 11.93
CA ALA A 319 -12.71 -0.83 12.10
C ALA A 319 -12.04 -1.46 10.87
N PHE A 320 -12.29 -0.92 9.65
CA PHE A 320 -11.83 -1.48 8.37
C PHE A 320 -11.14 -0.41 7.53
N THR A 321 -9.93 -0.04 7.93
CA THR A 321 -9.14 1.06 7.32
C THR A 321 -8.09 0.59 6.33
N PHE A 322 -7.81 -0.72 6.26
CA PHE A 322 -6.72 -1.28 5.46
C PHE A 322 -7.25 -1.73 4.09
N SER A 323 -7.14 -0.84 3.12
CA SER A 323 -7.51 -1.09 1.73
C SER A 323 -6.62 -0.25 0.81
N TYR A 324 -6.35 -0.76 -0.39
CA TYR A 324 -5.67 -0.02 -1.44
C TYR A 324 -6.69 0.72 -2.31
N ALA A 325 -6.38 1.97 -2.69
CA ALA A 325 -7.26 2.77 -3.54
C ALA A 325 -7.59 2.07 -4.88
N GLU A 326 -6.63 1.32 -5.40
CA GLU A 326 -6.73 0.56 -6.64
C GLU A 326 -7.81 -0.53 -6.60
N HIS A 327 -8.19 -1.05 -5.42
CA HIS A 327 -9.26 -2.05 -5.31
C HIS A 327 -10.61 -1.49 -5.77
N GLY A 328 -10.99 -0.31 -5.25
CA GLY A 328 -12.22 0.37 -5.64
C GLY A 328 -12.20 0.79 -7.11
N GLU A 329 -11.05 1.28 -7.61
CA GLU A 329 -10.87 1.67 -9.01
C GLU A 329 -11.01 0.47 -9.96
N LEU A 330 -10.46 -0.70 -9.60
CA LEU A 330 -10.59 -1.93 -10.40
C LEU A 330 -12.01 -2.50 -10.38
N LEU A 331 -12.68 -2.49 -9.23
CA LEU A 331 -14.09 -2.90 -9.14
C LEU A 331 -14.98 -2.02 -10.02
N ALA A 332 -14.80 -0.70 -9.96
CA ALA A 332 -15.51 0.24 -10.82
C ALA A 332 -15.20 0.02 -12.32
N ALA A 333 -13.92 -0.22 -12.65
CA ALA A 333 -13.46 -0.52 -14.01
C ALA A 333 -14.02 -1.85 -14.54
N ALA A 334 -14.23 -2.82 -13.64
CA ALA A 334 -14.87 -4.10 -13.96
C ALA A 334 -16.41 -4.00 -14.13
N GLY A 335 -16.99 -2.82 -13.90
CA GLY A 335 -18.42 -2.56 -14.12
C GLY A 335 -19.27 -2.54 -12.86
N ALA A 336 -18.70 -2.61 -11.66
CA ALA A 336 -19.46 -2.47 -10.42
C ALA A 336 -19.82 -1.02 -10.11
N GLU A 337 -20.92 -0.84 -9.38
CA GLU A 337 -21.18 0.34 -8.57
C GLU A 337 -20.59 0.08 -7.19
N VAL A 338 -19.57 0.86 -6.80
CA VAL A 338 -18.87 0.69 -5.54
C VAL A 338 -19.45 1.63 -4.49
N VAL A 339 -20.02 1.07 -3.42
CA VAL A 339 -20.63 1.82 -2.34
C VAL A 339 -19.94 1.48 -1.01
N THR A 340 -19.46 2.49 -0.30
CA THR A 340 -18.85 2.29 1.03
C THR A 340 -19.90 2.31 2.14
N PHE A 341 -19.69 1.50 3.19
CA PHE A 341 -20.49 1.52 4.41
C PHE A 341 -19.60 1.38 5.65
N ASP A 342 -20.08 1.83 6.78
CA ASP A 342 -19.35 1.77 8.06
C ASP A 342 -20.01 0.74 9.00
N PRO A 343 -19.39 -0.43 9.21
CA PRO A 343 -19.94 -1.47 10.07
C PRO A 343 -20.17 -1.08 11.54
N LEU A 344 -19.60 0.03 12.00
CA LEU A 344 -19.84 0.56 13.35
C LEU A 344 -21.10 1.44 13.44
N ARG A 345 -21.62 1.93 12.30
CA ARG A 345 -22.70 2.93 12.28
C ARG A 345 -23.91 2.47 11.48
N ASP A 346 -23.68 1.82 10.35
CA ASP A 346 -24.74 1.38 9.46
C ASP A 346 -25.35 0.08 9.99
N VAL A 347 -26.67 0.02 10.04
CA VAL A 347 -27.41 -1.15 10.55
C VAL A 347 -27.85 -2.10 9.44
N ALA A 348 -27.57 -1.76 8.18
CA ALA A 348 -27.89 -2.55 7.00
C ALA A 348 -26.80 -2.38 5.93
N LEU A 349 -26.70 -3.33 5.02
CA LEU A 349 -25.89 -3.17 3.81
C LEU A 349 -26.52 -2.15 2.86
N PRO A 350 -25.75 -1.45 2.02
CA PRO A 350 -26.27 -0.60 0.96
C PRO A 350 -27.34 -1.32 0.12
N GLU A 351 -28.37 -0.58 -0.29
CA GLU A 351 -29.47 -1.15 -1.07
C GLU A 351 -28.96 -1.77 -2.39
N GLY A 352 -29.47 -2.93 -2.73
CA GLY A 352 -29.08 -3.64 -3.96
C GLY A 352 -27.69 -4.30 -3.91
N THR A 353 -27.06 -4.41 -2.74
CA THR A 353 -25.77 -5.08 -2.58
C THR A 353 -25.80 -6.49 -3.12
N ARG A 354 -24.89 -6.79 -4.08
CA ARG A 354 -24.72 -8.08 -4.74
C ARG A 354 -23.32 -8.68 -4.54
N GLY A 355 -22.39 -7.93 -3.96
CA GLY A 355 -21.06 -8.38 -3.60
C GLY A 355 -20.52 -7.57 -2.41
N LEU A 356 -19.63 -8.15 -1.63
CA LEU A 356 -19.13 -7.55 -0.40
C LEU A 356 -17.61 -7.67 -0.33
N VAL A 357 -16.93 -6.55 -0.08
CA VAL A 357 -15.48 -6.51 0.17
C VAL A 357 -15.24 -5.96 1.57
N ILE A 358 -14.55 -6.71 2.40
CA ILE A 358 -14.18 -6.33 3.76
C ILE A 358 -12.67 -6.40 3.89
N GLY A 359 -12.01 -5.26 3.94
CA GLY A 359 -10.57 -5.14 4.07
C GLY A 359 -10.04 -5.47 5.47
N GLY A 360 -8.77 -5.16 5.67
CA GLY A 360 -8.13 -5.25 6.97
C GLY A 360 -8.41 -4.05 7.89
N GLY A 361 -7.88 -4.11 9.10
CA GLY A 361 -8.03 -3.07 10.12
C GLY A 361 -7.73 -3.59 11.51
N PHE A 362 -8.35 -2.96 12.51
CA PHE A 362 -8.22 -3.31 13.92
C PHE A 362 -9.57 -3.70 14.53
N PRO A 363 -10.18 -4.82 14.13
CA PRO A 363 -11.51 -5.20 14.58
C PRO A 363 -11.53 -5.52 16.07
N GLU A 364 -10.41 -5.94 16.67
CA GLU A 364 -10.27 -6.19 18.10
C GLU A 364 -10.49 -4.95 18.95
N VAL A 365 -10.19 -3.76 18.41
CA VAL A 365 -10.42 -2.48 19.10
C VAL A 365 -11.89 -2.14 19.18
N TYR A 366 -12.66 -2.59 18.18
CA TYR A 366 -14.09 -2.30 18.01
C TYR A 366 -14.95 -3.56 18.14
N ALA A 367 -14.40 -4.63 18.71
CA ALA A 367 -15.12 -5.90 18.82
C ALA A 367 -16.46 -5.78 19.60
N PRO A 368 -16.55 -4.99 20.69
CA PRO A 368 -17.85 -4.78 21.37
C PRO A 368 -18.89 -4.11 20.47
N GLU A 369 -18.51 -3.04 19.75
CA GLU A 369 -19.42 -2.30 18.87
C GLU A 369 -19.83 -3.12 17.64
N LEU A 370 -18.88 -3.79 17.01
CA LEU A 370 -19.14 -4.72 15.89
C LEU A 370 -20.08 -5.85 16.34
N SER A 371 -19.84 -6.39 17.53
CA SER A 371 -20.67 -7.43 18.12
C SER A 371 -22.09 -6.95 18.43
N ALA A 372 -22.23 -5.73 18.93
CA ALA A 372 -23.54 -5.14 19.26
C ALA A 372 -24.38 -4.81 18.02
N ASN A 373 -23.76 -4.64 16.83
CA ASN A 373 -24.48 -4.38 15.58
C ASN A 373 -25.04 -5.68 14.97
N GLU A 374 -25.94 -6.32 15.70
CA GLU A 374 -26.56 -7.58 15.27
C GLU A 374 -27.32 -7.48 13.93
N PRO A 375 -28.09 -6.40 13.65
CA PRO A 375 -28.79 -6.30 12.37
C PRO A 375 -27.84 -6.38 11.18
N LEU A 376 -26.71 -5.66 11.20
CA LEU A 376 -25.75 -5.69 10.13
C LEU A 376 -25.01 -7.03 10.04
N ARG A 377 -24.60 -7.62 11.19
CA ARG A 377 -23.97 -8.94 11.21
C ARG A 377 -24.86 -10.00 10.54
N LYS A 378 -26.17 -9.94 10.84
CA LYS A 378 -27.16 -10.81 10.20
C LYS A 378 -27.28 -10.55 8.71
N ALA A 379 -27.35 -9.29 8.28
CA ALA A 379 -27.41 -8.93 6.85
C ALA A 379 -26.18 -9.44 6.07
N VAL A 380 -24.98 -9.36 6.66
CA VAL A 380 -23.74 -9.92 6.08
C VAL A 380 -23.82 -11.45 5.99
N ALA A 381 -24.30 -12.11 7.04
CA ALA A 381 -24.46 -13.57 7.06
C ALA A 381 -25.49 -14.05 6.03
N ASP A 382 -26.64 -13.37 5.94
CA ASP A 382 -27.71 -13.67 4.97
C ASP A 382 -27.21 -13.47 3.52
N LEU A 383 -26.43 -12.42 3.25
CA LEU A 383 -25.81 -12.17 1.93
C LEU A 383 -24.83 -13.29 1.55
N ALA A 384 -23.98 -13.71 2.49
CA ALA A 384 -23.04 -14.79 2.28
C ALA A 384 -23.76 -16.14 2.07
N ALA A 385 -24.79 -16.44 2.86
CA ALA A 385 -25.61 -17.64 2.73
C ALA A 385 -26.38 -17.70 1.41
N ALA A 386 -26.75 -16.54 0.85
CA ALA A 386 -27.34 -16.43 -0.49
C ALA A 386 -26.34 -16.72 -1.64
N GLY A 387 -25.05 -16.93 -1.33
CA GLY A 387 -24.01 -17.27 -2.30
C GLY A 387 -23.43 -16.06 -3.03
N ALA A 388 -23.69 -14.84 -2.57
CA ALA A 388 -23.04 -13.64 -3.10
C ALA A 388 -21.51 -13.71 -2.95
N PRO A 389 -20.74 -13.12 -3.88
CA PRO A 389 -19.29 -13.05 -3.73
C PRO A 389 -18.92 -12.15 -2.55
N VAL A 390 -18.11 -12.69 -1.63
CA VAL A 390 -17.57 -11.97 -0.48
C VAL A 390 -16.06 -12.13 -0.47
N ALA A 391 -15.33 -11.02 -0.49
CA ALA A 391 -13.89 -10.95 -0.32
C ALA A 391 -13.57 -10.36 1.06
N ALA A 392 -12.90 -11.13 1.91
CA ALA A 392 -12.56 -10.69 3.27
C ALA A 392 -11.08 -10.92 3.56
N GLU A 393 -10.37 -9.85 3.92
CA GLU A 393 -8.95 -9.89 4.26
C GLU A 393 -8.72 -9.50 5.73
N CYS A 394 -7.89 -10.26 6.45
CA CYS A 394 -7.41 -9.97 7.80
C CYS A 394 -8.55 -9.63 8.80
N ALA A 395 -8.81 -8.35 9.06
CA ALA A 395 -9.95 -7.92 9.90
C ALA A 395 -11.30 -8.42 9.37
N GLY A 396 -11.47 -8.42 8.04
CA GLY A 396 -12.66 -8.96 7.39
C GLY A 396 -12.85 -10.44 7.63
N LEU A 397 -11.77 -11.24 7.61
CA LEU A 397 -11.79 -12.65 7.97
C LEU A 397 -12.31 -12.84 9.41
N LEU A 398 -11.79 -12.04 10.37
CA LEU A 398 -12.20 -12.10 11.77
C LEU A 398 -13.67 -11.67 11.96
N TYR A 399 -14.12 -10.67 11.23
CA TYR A 399 -15.53 -10.23 11.29
C TYR A 399 -16.50 -11.28 10.74
N LEU A 400 -16.06 -12.10 9.78
CA LEU A 400 -16.86 -13.22 9.25
C LEU A 400 -16.84 -14.45 10.16
N SER A 401 -15.94 -14.57 11.14
CA SER A 401 -15.85 -15.68 12.09
C SER A 401 -17.09 -15.78 13.02
N ARG A 402 -17.18 -16.84 13.81
CA ARG A 402 -18.23 -16.98 14.86
C ARG A 402 -18.05 -15.93 15.96
N SER A 403 -16.80 -15.75 16.38
CA SER A 403 -16.50 -14.83 17.49
C SER A 403 -15.07 -14.26 17.37
N LEU A 404 -14.84 -13.12 18.00
CA LEU A 404 -13.53 -12.54 18.25
C LEU A 404 -13.40 -12.26 19.75
N ASP A 405 -12.40 -12.88 20.42
CA ASP A 405 -12.23 -12.84 21.88
C ASP A 405 -13.52 -13.14 22.65
N GLY A 406 -14.32 -14.10 22.16
CA GLY A 406 -15.60 -14.51 22.75
C GLY A 406 -16.78 -13.61 22.42
N LEU A 407 -16.59 -12.48 21.73
CA LEU A 407 -17.68 -11.60 21.29
C LEU A 407 -18.23 -12.10 19.94
N PRO A 408 -19.57 -12.24 19.78
CA PRO A 408 -20.17 -12.70 18.53
C PRO A 408 -19.82 -11.82 17.34
N MET A 409 -19.43 -12.45 16.21
CA MET A 409 -19.23 -11.83 14.92
C MET A 409 -20.31 -12.30 13.92
N CYS A 410 -20.08 -12.21 12.60
CA CYS A 410 -21.11 -12.56 11.61
C CYS A 410 -21.50 -14.04 11.59
N GLY A 411 -20.63 -14.94 12.06
CA GLY A 411 -20.92 -16.38 12.09
C GLY A 411 -20.98 -17.06 10.73
N VAL A 412 -20.38 -16.45 9.71
CA VAL A 412 -20.30 -17.01 8.35
C VAL A 412 -19.30 -18.17 8.31
N LEU A 413 -18.19 -18.03 9.01
CA LEU A 413 -17.11 -19.01 9.08
C LEU A 413 -17.19 -19.78 10.42
N ASP A 414 -17.07 -21.11 10.35
CA ASP A 414 -17.02 -21.95 11.54
C ASP A 414 -15.62 -21.93 12.18
N ALA A 415 -15.25 -20.76 12.66
CA ALA A 415 -13.95 -20.50 13.27
C ALA A 415 -14.05 -19.40 14.34
N GLU A 416 -13.12 -19.41 15.30
CA GLU A 416 -13.06 -18.45 16.41
C GLU A 416 -11.76 -17.68 16.38
N GLY A 417 -11.86 -16.35 16.40
CA GLY A 417 -10.73 -15.42 16.45
C GLY A 417 -10.35 -15.08 17.89
N ARG A 418 -9.06 -14.91 18.13
CA ARG A 418 -8.56 -14.42 19.42
C ARG A 418 -7.28 -13.61 19.24
N MET A 419 -7.03 -12.67 20.17
CA MET A 419 -5.77 -11.95 20.24
C MET A 419 -4.62 -12.89 20.62
N SER A 420 -3.44 -12.60 20.06
CA SER A 420 -2.20 -13.33 20.30
C SER A 420 -1.08 -12.37 20.71
N LYS A 421 -0.16 -12.85 21.54
CA LYS A 421 1.07 -12.12 21.86
C LYS A 421 2.06 -12.08 20.68
N ARG A 422 1.96 -13.06 19.77
CA ARG A 422 2.83 -13.16 18.60
C ARG A 422 2.35 -12.24 17.51
N LEU A 423 3.26 -11.42 16.99
CA LEU A 423 3.06 -10.65 15.75
C LEU A 423 3.37 -11.55 14.56
N THR A 424 2.42 -11.69 13.64
CA THR A 424 2.64 -12.25 12.31
C THR A 424 2.81 -11.08 11.35
N LEU A 425 4.01 -10.98 10.76
CA LEU A 425 4.39 -9.87 9.88
C LEU A 425 5.25 -10.41 8.75
N GLY A 426 4.98 -10.00 7.52
CA GLY A 426 5.88 -10.18 6.38
C GLY A 426 5.18 -10.55 5.09
N TYR A 427 5.97 -10.52 4.03
CA TYR A 427 5.56 -10.91 2.69
C TYR A 427 5.33 -12.41 2.56
N ARG A 428 4.41 -12.79 1.67
CA ARG A 428 4.02 -14.18 1.40
C ARG A 428 3.88 -14.40 -0.10
N GLU A 429 4.23 -15.62 -0.52
CA GLU A 429 3.84 -16.17 -1.80
C GLU A 429 2.75 -17.20 -1.57
N ALA A 430 1.62 -17.04 -2.26
CA ALA A 430 0.45 -17.86 -2.10
C ALA A 430 0.01 -18.47 -3.43
N VAL A 431 -0.52 -19.68 -3.36
CA VAL A 431 -1.15 -20.37 -4.49
C VAL A 431 -2.58 -20.69 -4.10
N ALA A 432 -3.53 -20.31 -4.95
CA ALA A 432 -4.94 -20.68 -4.76
C ALA A 432 -5.10 -22.20 -4.85
N ILE A 433 -5.61 -22.82 -3.81
CA ILE A 433 -5.85 -24.28 -3.75
C ILE A 433 -7.31 -24.62 -4.01
N THR A 434 -8.20 -23.66 -3.84
CA THR A 434 -9.62 -23.78 -4.11
C THR A 434 -10.08 -22.72 -5.09
N ASP A 435 -10.95 -23.08 -6.02
CA ASP A 435 -11.60 -22.11 -6.93
C ASP A 435 -12.53 -21.19 -6.16
N SER A 436 -12.34 -19.87 -6.25
CA SER A 436 -13.04 -18.90 -5.42
C SER A 436 -13.57 -17.70 -6.21
N ALA A 437 -14.22 -16.75 -5.53
CA ALA A 437 -14.64 -15.49 -6.11
C ALA A 437 -13.46 -14.63 -6.58
N LEU A 438 -12.26 -14.84 -6.02
CA LEU A 438 -11.07 -14.03 -6.31
C LEU A 438 -10.11 -14.72 -7.28
N ALA A 439 -9.90 -16.03 -7.15
CA ALA A 439 -8.85 -16.73 -7.87
C ALA A 439 -9.30 -18.12 -8.35
N ALA A 440 -8.84 -18.55 -9.52
CA ALA A 440 -8.90 -19.92 -9.96
C ALA A 440 -7.81 -20.75 -9.28
N VAL A 441 -8.02 -22.08 -9.14
CA VAL A 441 -7.01 -23.01 -8.63
C VAL A 441 -5.71 -22.85 -9.42
N GLY A 442 -4.58 -22.82 -8.70
CA GLY A 442 -3.25 -22.63 -9.29
C GLY A 442 -2.81 -21.19 -9.48
N THR A 443 -3.71 -20.20 -9.31
CA THR A 443 -3.35 -18.78 -9.36
C THR A 443 -2.31 -18.47 -8.29
N ARG A 444 -1.20 -17.85 -8.68
CA ARG A 444 -0.12 -17.43 -7.78
C ARG A 444 -0.23 -15.93 -7.52
N LEU A 445 -0.14 -15.56 -6.26
CA LEU A 445 -0.16 -14.17 -5.80
C LEU A 445 0.92 -13.92 -4.77
N ARG A 446 1.36 -12.67 -4.70
CA ARG A 446 2.15 -12.16 -3.60
C ARG A 446 1.28 -11.27 -2.73
N GLY A 447 1.45 -11.40 -1.43
CA GLY A 447 0.70 -10.65 -0.45
C GLY A 447 1.51 -10.40 0.80
N HIS A 448 0.84 -9.87 1.79
CA HIS A 448 1.44 -9.49 3.06
C HIS A 448 0.51 -9.88 4.21
N GLU A 449 1.07 -10.38 5.29
CA GLU A 449 0.36 -10.59 6.56
C GLU A 449 0.83 -9.56 7.59
N PHE A 450 -0.11 -9.02 8.35
CA PHE A 450 0.19 -8.06 9.41
C PHE A 450 -0.92 -8.11 10.47
N HIS A 451 -0.78 -8.99 11.46
CA HIS A 451 -1.80 -9.18 12.50
C HIS A 451 -1.22 -9.73 13.80
N ARG A 452 -1.95 -9.52 14.91
CA ARG A 452 -1.71 -10.12 16.22
C ARG A 452 -2.85 -11.04 16.66
N THR A 453 -3.58 -11.58 15.73
CA THR A 453 -4.71 -12.48 15.98
C THR A 453 -4.40 -13.88 15.49
N VAL A 454 -5.13 -14.85 16.01
CA VAL A 454 -5.14 -16.25 15.56
C VAL A 454 -6.58 -16.64 15.34
N LEU A 455 -6.84 -17.36 14.27
CA LEU A 455 -8.15 -17.94 13.96
C LEU A 455 -8.05 -19.46 14.08
N GLU A 456 -8.98 -20.10 14.76
CA GLU A 456 -9.04 -21.56 14.95
C GLU A 456 -10.41 -22.12 14.53
N PRO A 457 -10.44 -23.01 13.54
CA PRO A 457 -9.32 -23.45 12.68
C PRO A 457 -8.80 -22.33 11.77
N GLY A 458 -7.50 -22.38 11.40
CA GLY A 458 -6.87 -21.37 10.51
C GLY A 458 -7.22 -21.57 9.03
N ALA A 459 -7.89 -22.66 8.69
CA ALA A 459 -8.35 -22.96 7.34
C ALA A 459 -9.65 -23.76 7.40
N GLY A 460 -10.52 -23.57 6.41
CA GLY A 460 -11.74 -24.33 6.22
C GLY A 460 -11.48 -25.67 5.52
N SER A 461 -12.56 -26.45 5.30
CA SER A 461 -12.51 -27.70 4.52
C SER A 461 -12.06 -27.47 3.06
N ALA A 462 -12.28 -26.27 2.53
CA ALA A 462 -11.76 -25.77 1.27
C ALA A 462 -10.88 -24.54 1.57
N PRO A 463 -9.56 -24.72 1.78
CA PRO A 463 -8.64 -23.61 2.06
C PRO A 463 -8.51 -22.66 0.88
N ALA A 464 -8.29 -21.37 1.16
CA ALA A 464 -8.08 -20.35 0.12
C ALA A 464 -6.69 -20.49 -0.51
N TRP A 465 -5.66 -20.52 0.33
CA TRP A 465 -4.27 -20.42 -0.10
C TRP A 465 -3.41 -21.56 0.45
N GLY A 466 -2.48 -22.03 -0.37
CA GLY A 466 -1.29 -22.75 0.05
C GLY A 466 -0.10 -21.80 0.09
N MET A 467 0.58 -21.75 1.21
CA MET A 467 1.80 -20.96 1.43
C MET A 467 2.95 -21.86 1.83
N HIS A 468 4.19 -21.48 1.52
CA HIS A 468 5.36 -22.26 1.89
C HIS A 468 6.35 -21.51 2.80
N LEU A 469 6.19 -20.20 2.95
CA LEU A 469 7.01 -19.36 3.80
C LEU A 469 6.15 -18.60 4.85
N PRO A 470 6.65 -18.44 6.09
CA PRO A 470 7.88 -19.05 6.65
C PRO A 470 7.76 -20.57 6.85
N GLU A 471 6.55 -21.12 6.83
CA GLU A 471 6.22 -22.52 6.98
C GLU A 471 5.20 -22.95 5.94
N ARG A 472 5.25 -24.24 5.54
CA ARG A 472 4.21 -24.79 4.66
C ARG A 472 2.91 -24.91 5.42
N ARG A 473 1.88 -24.21 4.94
CA ARG A 473 0.55 -24.25 5.51
C ARG A 473 -0.54 -24.03 4.47
N MET A 474 -1.72 -24.52 4.78
CA MET A 474 -2.97 -24.11 4.15
C MET A 474 -3.61 -23.04 5.02
N GLU A 475 -4.22 -22.04 4.42
CA GLU A 475 -4.78 -20.88 5.12
C GLU A 475 -6.05 -20.42 4.42
N GLY A 476 -6.98 -19.87 5.23
CA GLY A 476 -8.18 -19.22 4.78
C GLY A 476 -9.33 -20.16 4.41
N PHE A 477 -10.40 -19.57 3.93
CA PHE A 477 -11.70 -20.24 3.72
C PHE A 477 -12.27 -19.89 2.36
N VAL A 478 -12.76 -20.90 1.65
CA VAL A 478 -13.59 -20.74 0.46
C VAL A 478 -14.87 -21.52 0.66
N GLN A 479 -16.01 -20.83 0.73
CA GLN A 479 -17.32 -21.45 0.85
C GLN A 479 -18.43 -20.53 0.33
N GLN A 480 -19.40 -21.08 -0.40
CA GLN A 480 -20.64 -20.38 -0.82
C GLN A 480 -20.41 -18.95 -1.38
N GLY A 481 -19.39 -18.75 -2.21
CA GLY A 481 -19.05 -17.42 -2.74
C GLY A 481 -18.07 -16.62 -1.87
N VAL A 482 -17.89 -17.00 -0.61
CA VAL A 482 -16.95 -16.35 0.32
C VAL A 482 -15.52 -16.77 0.02
N HIS A 483 -14.60 -15.82 -0.03
CA HIS A 483 -13.15 -16.01 0.07
C HIS A 483 -12.64 -15.15 1.22
N ALA A 484 -12.11 -15.78 2.25
CA ALA A 484 -11.63 -15.08 3.44
C ALA A 484 -10.24 -15.59 3.85
N SER A 485 -9.31 -14.68 4.15
CA SER A 485 -7.90 -14.98 4.39
C SER A 485 -7.24 -13.89 5.25
N TYR A 486 -6.15 -14.25 5.98
CA TYR A 486 -5.29 -13.25 6.58
C TYR A 486 -4.41 -12.51 5.57
N LEU A 487 -4.23 -13.08 4.37
CA LEU A 487 -3.37 -12.51 3.35
C LEU A 487 -3.99 -11.25 2.76
N HIS A 488 -3.28 -10.13 2.88
CA HIS A 488 -3.58 -8.91 2.13
C HIS A 488 -2.97 -9.01 0.74
N THR A 489 -3.75 -8.68 -0.29
CA THR A 489 -3.33 -8.71 -1.69
C THR A 489 -3.49 -7.35 -2.35
N HIS A 490 -2.62 -7.02 -3.31
CA HIS A 490 -2.74 -5.78 -4.08
C HIS A 490 -3.26 -6.10 -5.48
N TRP A 491 -4.53 -5.83 -5.74
CA TRP A 491 -5.23 -6.30 -6.94
C TRP A 491 -4.71 -5.68 -8.24
N ALA A 492 -3.94 -4.60 -8.20
CA ALA A 492 -3.31 -4.05 -9.41
C ALA A 492 -2.32 -5.04 -10.04
N SER A 493 -1.71 -5.96 -9.25
CA SER A 493 -0.85 -7.02 -9.76
C SER A 493 -1.63 -8.17 -10.45
N ALA A 494 -2.92 -8.30 -10.13
CA ALA A 494 -3.79 -9.34 -10.66
C ALA A 494 -5.21 -8.78 -10.93
N PRO A 495 -5.38 -7.87 -11.90
CA PRO A 495 -6.64 -7.16 -12.13
C PRO A 495 -7.80 -8.08 -12.53
N GLY A 496 -7.51 -9.31 -12.95
CA GLY A 496 -8.50 -10.37 -13.16
C GLY A 496 -9.32 -10.72 -11.91
N ILE A 497 -8.80 -10.45 -10.70
CA ILE A 497 -9.53 -10.63 -9.44
C ILE A 497 -10.81 -9.77 -9.43
N ALA A 498 -10.69 -8.47 -9.72
CA ALA A 498 -11.84 -7.56 -9.72
C ALA A 498 -12.87 -7.95 -10.77
N ARG A 499 -12.42 -8.32 -11.98
CA ARG A 499 -13.31 -8.81 -13.04
C ARG A 499 -14.07 -10.05 -12.59
N ARG A 500 -13.37 -11.08 -12.12
CA ARG A 500 -13.94 -12.34 -11.68
C ARG A 500 -14.97 -12.13 -10.55
N PHE A 501 -14.65 -11.24 -9.62
CA PHE A 501 -15.53 -10.86 -8.52
C PHE A 501 -16.81 -10.21 -9.02
N VAL A 502 -16.70 -9.19 -9.89
CA VAL A 502 -17.84 -8.44 -10.43
C VAL A 502 -18.71 -9.30 -11.35
N GLU A 503 -18.11 -10.19 -12.16
CA GLU A 503 -18.86 -11.15 -12.98
C GLU A 503 -19.73 -12.09 -12.12
N ARG A 504 -19.24 -12.49 -10.94
CA ARG A 504 -20.02 -13.29 -9.98
C ARG A 504 -21.12 -12.46 -9.31
N ALA A 505 -20.85 -11.20 -8.96
CA ALA A 505 -21.85 -10.29 -8.40
C ALA A 505 -22.98 -9.94 -9.40
N ALA A 506 -22.72 -10.04 -10.69
CA ALA A 506 -23.70 -9.78 -11.75
C ALA A 506 -24.68 -10.94 -12.03
N ARG A 507 -24.37 -12.13 -11.54
CA ARG A 507 -25.23 -13.34 -11.68
C ARG A 507 -26.37 -13.32 -10.69
#